data_30078741c0a560635c4b3b03bf137b28
#
_entry.id   30078741c0a560635c4b3b03bf137b28
#
_cell.length_a   1.000
_cell.length_b   1.000
_cell.length_c   1.000
_cell.angle_alpha   90.00
_cell.angle_beta   90.00
_cell.angle_gamma   90.00
#
_symmetry.space_group_name_H-M   'P 1'
#
loop_
_entity.id
_entity.type
_entity.pdbx_description
1 polymer ?
#
loop_
_entity_poly.entity_id
_entity_poly.type
_entity_poly.pdbx_seq_one_letter_code
_entity_poly.pdbx_strand_id
1 'polypeptide(L)'
;MKGILNVGNTCYFNTSLQCLVHVPIIKSLFVERGYNGPCSFTKGFSEFTRKYWDDSLKITFNVNNLLGEFVNKFPRFVVGRQHDAQEAVLCIIDILENSVPELKKHFYGKKIQETIWPGGKKTHEEIFSIHILTSTSTSLGEMMRNSLKWNVLNDYEDDDGKVHHVATTRCLF
;
A
#
# COMPACT_ATOMS: atom_id res chain seq x y z
N MET A 1 17.94 -12.07 1.62
CA MET A 1 16.86 -11.64 0.72
C MET A 1 16.91 -12.49 -0.55
N LYS A 2 15.81 -13.04 -1.01
CA LYS A 2 15.74 -13.85 -2.24
C LYS A 2 15.25 -12.99 -3.40
N GLY A 3 15.78 -13.23 -4.61
CA GLY A 3 15.41 -12.45 -5.81
C GLY A 3 14.12 -12.93 -6.46
N ILE A 4 13.48 -12.05 -7.22
CA ILE A 4 12.36 -12.37 -8.11
C ILE A 4 12.79 -11.99 -9.53
N LEU A 5 12.57 -12.90 -10.49
CA LEU A 5 12.88 -12.65 -11.89
C LEU A 5 12.01 -11.50 -12.45
N ASN A 6 12.66 -10.60 -13.17
CA ASN A 6 11.93 -9.61 -13.98
C ASN A 6 11.71 -10.20 -15.37
N VAL A 7 10.47 -10.55 -15.67
CA VAL A 7 10.10 -11.23 -16.92
C VAL A 7 9.49 -10.27 -17.96
N GLY A 8 9.87 -9.01 -17.91
CA GLY A 8 9.41 -7.96 -18.81
C GLY A 8 8.49 -6.96 -18.12
N ASN A 9 9.08 -5.83 -17.68
CA ASN A 9 8.38 -4.73 -17.00
C ASN A 9 7.54 -5.14 -15.77
N THR A 10 7.93 -6.23 -15.08
CA THR A 10 7.24 -6.72 -13.88
C THR A 10 7.80 -6.17 -12.58
N CYS A 11 8.65 -5.14 -12.65
CA CYS A 11 9.28 -4.53 -11.47
C CYS A 11 8.25 -4.01 -10.46
N TYR A 12 7.15 -3.41 -10.90
CA TYR A 12 6.05 -2.95 -10.05
C TYR A 12 5.48 -4.07 -9.17
N PHE A 13 5.21 -5.24 -9.78
CA PHE A 13 4.67 -6.41 -9.10
C PHE A 13 5.71 -7.08 -8.19
N ASN A 14 6.94 -7.22 -8.68
CA ASN A 14 8.05 -7.79 -7.90
C ASN A 14 8.35 -6.95 -6.65
N THR A 15 8.36 -5.61 -6.78
CA THR A 15 8.54 -4.69 -5.66
C THR A 15 7.41 -4.84 -4.65
N SER A 16 6.16 -4.89 -5.11
CA SER A 16 4.99 -5.10 -4.26
C SER A 16 5.09 -6.39 -3.45
N LEU A 17 5.46 -7.50 -4.10
CA LEU A 17 5.66 -8.78 -3.42
C LEU A 17 6.80 -8.70 -2.39
N GLN A 18 7.94 -8.10 -2.76
CA GLN A 18 9.08 -7.93 -1.86
C GLN A 18 8.72 -7.10 -0.62
N CYS A 19 7.98 -6.02 -0.78
CA CYS A 19 7.51 -5.22 0.36
C CYS A 19 6.59 -6.04 1.26
N LEU A 20 5.59 -6.71 0.69
CA LEU A 20 4.58 -7.42 1.46
C LEU A 20 5.12 -8.63 2.22
N VAL A 21 5.99 -9.46 1.62
CA VAL A 21 6.53 -10.65 2.32
C VAL A 21 7.38 -10.30 3.54
N HIS A 22 7.88 -9.07 3.64
CA HIS A 22 8.64 -8.60 4.80
C HIS A 22 7.76 -7.96 5.90
N VAL A 23 6.46 -7.81 5.66
CA VAL A 23 5.52 -7.36 6.71
C VAL A 23 5.33 -8.47 7.74
N PRO A 24 5.59 -8.24 9.04
CA PRO A 24 5.59 -9.29 10.06
C PRO A 24 4.31 -10.12 10.10
N ILE A 25 3.14 -9.49 9.98
CA ILE A 25 1.85 -10.20 10.01
C ILE A 25 1.68 -11.08 8.77
N ILE A 26 2.17 -10.68 7.59
CA ILE A 26 2.14 -11.50 6.38
C ILE A 26 2.99 -12.76 6.59
N LYS A 27 4.19 -12.61 7.15
CA LYS A 27 5.04 -13.76 7.47
C LYS A 27 4.34 -14.71 8.42
N SER A 28 3.84 -14.23 9.55
CA SER A 28 3.15 -15.08 10.54
C SER A 28 1.95 -15.81 9.94
N LEU A 29 1.07 -15.10 9.22
CA LEU A 29 -0.13 -15.71 8.65
C LEU A 29 0.18 -16.75 7.58
N PHE A 30 1.06 -16.44 6.62
CA PHE A 30 1.23 -17.27 5.44
C PHE A 30 2.34 -18.31 5.57
N VAL A 31 3.33 -18.11 6.45
CA VAL A 31 4.37 -19.12 6.74
C VAL A 31 3.89 -20.12 7.78
N GLU A 32 3.31 -19.65 8.90
CA GLU A 32 2.96 -20.51 10.03
C GLU A 32 1.61 -21.20 9.84
N ARG A 33 0.58 -20.49 9.37
CA ARG A 33 -0.77 -21.04 9.19
C ARG A 33 -1.08 -21.47 7.77
N GLY A 34 -0.51 -20.79 6.79
CA GLY A 34 -0.83 -20.99 5.37
C GLY A 34 -2.24 -20.49 5.01
N TYR A 35 -2.63 -20.72 3.75
CA TYR A 35 -3.97 -20.39 3.26
C TYR A 35 -4.59 -21.53 2.46
N ASN A 36 -5.75 -22.00 2.89
CA ASN A 36 -6.50 -23.10 2.26
C ASN A 36 -7.86 -22.66 1.65
N GLY A 37 -8.13 -21.34 1.62
CA GLY A 37 -9.38 -20.81 1.05
C GLY A 37 -9.44 -20.92 -0.48
N PRO A 38 -10.53 -20.46 -1.11
CA PRO A 38 -10.79 -20.66 -2.55
C PRO A 38 -10.00 -19.72 -3.49
N CYS A 39 -9.42 -18.61 -2.98
CA CYS A 39 -8.76 -17.63 -3.83
C CYS A 39 -7.42 -18.15 -4.37
N SER A 40 -7.29 -18.35 -5.68
CA SER A 40 -6.09 -18.85 -6.36
C SER A 40 -4.88 -17.94 -6.15
N PHE A 41 -5.07 -16.63 -6.28
CA PHE A 41 -4.01 -15.66 -6.01
C PHE A 41 -3.48 -15.79 -4.58
N THR A 42 -4.36 -15.83 -3.57
CA THR A 42 -3.95 -15.91 -2.16
C THR A 42 -3.28 -17.25 -1.84
N LYS A 43 -3.68 -18.35 -2.48
CA LYS A 43 -2.96 -19.63 -2.40
C LYS A 43 -1.54 -19.50 -2.95
N GLY A 44 -1.39 -18.97 -4.16
CA GLY A 44 -0.09 -18.74 -4.79
C GLY A 44 0.80 -17.80 -3.99
N PHE A 45 0.23 -16.74 -3.42
CA PHE A 45 0.95 -15.81 -2.55
C PHE A 45 1.40 -16.48 -1.23
N SER A 46 0.56 -17.30 -0.62
CA SER A 46 0.91 -18.07 0.58
C SER A 46 2.05 -19.04 0.31
N GLU A 47 1.99 -19.77 -0.80
CA GLU A 47 3.07 -20.69 -1.21
C GLU A 47 4.38 -19.95 -1.51
N PHE A 48 4.31 -18.82 -2.25
CA PHE A 48 5.44 -17.94 -2.51
C PHE A 48 6.05 -17.44 -1.20
N THR A 49 5.26 -16.94 -0.26
CA THR A 49 5.73 -16.40 1.02
C THR A 49 6.42 -17.48 1.85
N ARG A 50 5.86 -18.67 1.93
CA ARG A 50 6.47 -19.81 2.64
C ARG A 50 7.81 -20.23 2.06
N LYS A 51 7.89 -20.35 0.73
CA LYS A 51 9.15 -20.66 0.03
C LYS A 51 10.18 -19.54 0.15
N TYR A 52 9.72 -18.29 0.19
CA TYR A 52 10.58 -17.13 0.34
C TYR A 52 11.32 -17.14 1.69
N TRP A 53 10.65 -17.55 2.76
CA TRP A 53 11.22 -17.64 4.11
C TRP A 53 11.86 -19.01 4.44
N ASP A 54 11.85 -19.95 3.52
CA ASP A 54 12.53 -21.24 3.69
C ASP A 54 14.03 -21.07 3.39
N ASP A 55 14.86 -21.03 4.42
CA ASP A 55 16.30 -20.80 4.31
C ASP A 55 17.05 -21.94 3.58
N SER A 56 16.45 -23.13 3.47
CA SER A 56 17.03 -24.24 2.70
C SER A 56 17.01 -23.99 1.20
N LEU A 57 16.11 -23.13 0.71
CA LEU A 57 15.95 -22.81 -0.71
C LEU A 57 16.81 -21.59 -1.11
N LYS A 58 17.83 -21.82 -1.92
CA LYS A 58 18.69 -20.79 -2.53
C LYS A 58 18.27 -20.57 -4.00
N ILE A 59 17.08 -20.06 -4.23
CA ILE A 59 16.51 -19.89 -5.57
C ILE A 59 16.12 -18.44 -5.85
N THR A 60 16.07 -18.11 -7.13
CA THR A 60 15.36 -16.91 -7.62
C THR A 60 13.97 -17.32 -8.05
N PHE A 61 12.96 -16.58 -7.62
CA PHE A 61 11.57 -16.92 -7.88
C PHE A 61 11.10 -16.46 -9.25
N ASN A 62 10.41 -17.36 -9.96
CA ASN A 62 9.55 -17.00 -11.06
C ASN A 62 8.10 -16.90 -10.55
N VAL A 63 7.49 -15.72 -10.69
CA VAL A 63 6.14 -15.43 -10.19
C VAL A 63 5.10 -15.25 -11.30
N ASN A 64 5.36 -15.77 -12.50
CA ASN A 64 4.47 -15.60 -13.66
C ASN A 64 3.04 -16.10 -13.39
N ASN A 65 2.90 -17.26 -12.72
CA ASN A 65 1.56 -17.77 -12.38
C ASN A 65 0.83 -16.82 -11.42
N LEU A 66 1.53 -16.29 -10.43
CA LEU A 66 0.96 -15.35 -9.47
C LEU A 66 0.60 -14.01 -10.16
N LEU A 67 1.45 -13.54 -11.08
CA LEU A 67 1.16 -12.38 -11.91
C LEU A 67 -0.07 -12.61 -12.80
N GLY A 68 -0.20 -13.79 -13.40
CA GLY A 68 -1.37 -14.16 -14.19
C GLY A 68 -2.67 -14.08 -13.39
N GLU A 69 -2.69 -14.64 -12.18
CA GLU A 69 -3.83 -14.56 -11.27
C GLU A 69 -4.15 -13.11 -10.86
N PHE A 70 -3.13 -12.28 -10.67
CA PHE A 70 -3.28 -10.87 -10.37
C PHE A 70 -3.91 -10.10 -11.54
N VAL A 71 -3.38 -10.28 -12.75
CA VAL A 71 -3.88 -9.61 -13.97
C VAL A 71 -5.31 -10.05 -14.31
N ASN A 72 -5.64 -11.33 -14.09
CA ASN A 72 -7.02 -11.81 -14.27
C ASN A 72 -8.02 -11.08 -13.37
N LYS A 73 -7.61 -10.69 -12.16
CA LYS A 73 -8.45 -9.90 -11.23
C LYS A 73 -8.46 -8.41 -11.56
N PHE A 74 -7.34 -7.89 -12.06
CA PHE A 74 -7.14 -6.47 -12.40
C PHE A 74 -6.64 -6.31 -13.83
N PRO A 75 -7.51 -6.44 -14.86
CA PRO A 75 -7.12 -6.41 -16.27
C PRO A 75 -6.44 -5.11 -16.74
N ARG A 76 -6.50 -4.03 -15.93
CA ARG A 76 -5.79 -2.78 -16.22
C ARG A 76 -4.27 -2.92 -16.12
N PHE A 77 -3.76 -3.94 -15.42
CA PHE A 77 -2.33 -4.25 -15.37
C PHE A 77 -1.94 -5.12 -16.57
N VAL A 78 -1.60 -4.49 -17.68
CA VAL A 78 -1.25 -5.18 -18.92
C VAL A 78 0.16 -5.78 -18.81
N VAL A 79 0.28 -7.09 -19.04
CA VAL A 79 1.58 -7.77 -19.03
C VAL A 79 2.52 -7.15 -20.06
N GLY A 80 3.79 -6.93 -19.68
CA GLY A 80 4.80 -6.32 -20.53
C GLY A 80 4.80 -4.78 -20.55
N ARG A 81 3.87 -4.13 -19.84
CA ARG A 81 3.87 -2.68 -19.63
C ARG A 81 4.34 -2.31 -18.23
N GLN A 82 4.83 -1.08 -18.09
CA GLN A 82 5.14 -0.49 -16.79
C GLN A 82 3.85 -0.03 -16.12
N HIS A 83 3.77 -0.25 -14.81
CA HIS A 83 2.65 0.16 -13.96
C HIS A 83 3.16 0.72 -12.64
N ASP A 84 2.27 1.42 -11.93
CA ASP A 84 2.57 1.97 -10.62
C ASP A 84 2.61 0.87 -9.55
N ALA A 85 3.73 0.81 -8.81
CA ALA A 85 3.92 -0.18 -7.74
C ALA A 85 3.00 0.09 -6.54
N GLN A 86 2.67 1.35 -6.25
CA GLN A 86 1.72 1.70 -5.19
C GLN A 86 0.33 1.18 -5.52
N GLU A 87 -0.13 1.37 -6.76
CA GLU A 87 -1.42 0.84 -7.19
C GLU A 87 -1.44 -0.69 -7.12
N ALA A 88 -0.36 -1.36 -7.51
CA ALA A 88 -0.24 -2.81 -7.42
C ALA A 88 -0.27 -3.32 -5.97
N VAL A 89 0.44 -2.67 -5.05
CA VAL A 89 0.41 -3.01 -3.61
C VAL A 89 -1.01 -2.91 -3.06
N LEU A 90 -1.74 -1.83 -3.36
CA LEU A 90 -3.13 -1.65 -2.92
C LEU A 90 -4.04 -2.76 -3.44
N CYS A 91 -3.92 -3.12 -4.72
CA CYS A 91 -4.69 -4.21 -5.31
C CYS A 91 -4.36 -5.57 -4.68
N ILE A 92 -3.09 -5.84 -4.36
CA ILE A 92 -2.69 -7.08 -3.68
C ILE A 92 -3.25 -7.10 -2.26
N ILE A 93 -3.17 -6.01 -1.51
CA ILE A 93 -3.76 -5.89 -0.17
C ILE A 93 -5.27 -6.18 -0.23
N ASP A 94 -5.99 -5.61 -1.19
CA ASP A 94 -7.43 -5.86 -1.39
C ASP A 94 -7.74 -7.34 -1.59
N ILE A 95 -6.98 -8.06 -2.44
CA ILE A 95 -7.16 -9.51 -2.59
C ILE A 95 -6.91 -10.26 -1.27
N LEU A 96 -5.83 -9.91 -0.59
CA LEU A 96 -5.43 -10.61 0.62
C LEU A 96 -6.41 -10.38 1.75
N GLU A 97 -6.90 -9.16 1.97
CA GLU A 97 -7.87 -8.85 3.02
C GLU A 97 -9.26 -9.42 2.77
N ASN A 98 -9.68 -9.55 1.49
CA ASN A 98 -10.93 -10.23 1.13
C ASN A 98 -10.83 -11.75 1.37
N SER A 99 -9.62 -12.31 1.30
CA SER A 99 -9.35 -13.72 1.57
C SER A 99 -9.07 -14.01 3.04
N VAL A 100 -8.48 -13.06 3.76
CA VAL A 100 -8.06 -13.14 5.16
C VAL A 100 -8.44 -11.83 5.87
N PRO A 101 -9.72 -11.69 6.30
CA PRO A 101 -10.25 -10.43 6.81
C PRO A 101 -9.51 -9.83 8.02
N GLU A 102 -8.81 -10.66 8.79
CA GLU A 102 -8.00 -10.19 9.93
C GLU A 102 -6.84 -9.27 9.52
N LEU A 103 -6.44 -9.28 8.24
CA LEU A 103 -5.40 -8.37 7.72
C LEU A 103 -5.83 -6.90 7.74
N LYS A 104 -7.14 -6.61 7.65
CA LYS A 104 -7.65 -5.22 7.64
C LYS A 104 -7.12 -4.39 8.80
N LYS A 105 -7.12 -4.92 10.01
CA LYS A 105 -6.63 -4.20 11.21
C LYS A 105 -5.13 -3.88 11.19
N HIS A 106 -4.36 -4.49 10.27
CA HIS A 106 -2.91 -4.31 10.17
C HIS A 106 -2.48 -3.39 9.03
N PHE A 107 -3.34 -3.23 8.01
CA PHE A 107 -3.03 -2.42 6.84
C PHE A 107 -3.73 -1.06 6.82
N TYR A 108 -4.71 -0.84 7.71
CA TYR A 108 -5.44 0.42 7.77
C TYR A 108 -5.15 1.16 9.07
N GLY A 109 -4.90 2.44 8.91
CA GLY A 109 -4.81 3.42 9.99
C GLY A 109 -5.87 4.48 9.85
N LYS A 110 -5.91 5.41 10.81
CA LYS A 110 -6.75 6.60 10.76
C LYS A 110 -5.85 7.82 10.66
N LYS A 111 -6.21 8.75 9.81
CA LYS A 111 -5.61 10.07 9.79
C LYS A 111 -6.69 11.12 10.01
N ILE A 112 -6.32 12.21 10.65
CA ILE A 112 -7.18 13.36 10.89
C ILE A 112 -6.64 14.51 10.05
N GLN A 113 -7.45 15.00 9.14
CA GLN A 113 -7.18 16.25 8.43
C GLN A 113 -7.82 17.40 9.21
N GLU A 114 -7.03 18.34 9.63
CA GLU A 114 -7.45 19.54 10.33
C GLU A 114 -7.27 20.74 9.41
N THR A 115 -8.33 21.50 9.16
CA THR A 115 -8.30 22.73 8.36
C THR A 115 -8.82 23.87 9.19
N ILE A 116 -8.09 25.00 9.20
CA ILE A 116 -8.42 26.20 9.98
C ILE A 116 -8.43 27.40 9.02
N TRP A 117 -9.46 28.22 9.14
CA TRP A 117 -9.60 29.49 8.42
C TRP A 117 -10.08 30.61 9.35
N PRO A 118 -10.02 31.88 8.96
CA PRO A 118 -10.53 32.97 9.78
C PRO A 118 -12.01 32.78 10.09
N GLY A 119 -12.35 32.52 11.34
CA GLY A 119 -13.71 32.32 11.83
C GLY A 119 -14.18 30.86 11.88
N GLY A 120 -13.35 29.86 11.49
CA GLY A 120 -13.79 28.47 11.55
C GLY A 120 -12.66 27.44 11.54
N LYS A 121 -13.08 26.21 11.84
CA LYS A 121 -12.22 25.02 11.84
C LYS A 121 -13.05 23.82 11.42
N LYS A 122 -12.44 22.94 10.62
CA LYS A 122 -13.00 21.63 10.23
C LYS A 122 -12.01 20.52 10.54
N THR A 123 -12.53 19.42 11.02
CA THR A 123 -11.75 18.20 11.24
C THR A 123 -12.42 17.04 10.50
N HIS A 124 -11.68 16.35 9.67
CA HIS A 124 -12.13 15.17 8.92
C HIS A 124 -11.29 13.96 9.27
N GLU A 125 -11.94 12.87 9.70
CA GLU A 125 -11.28 11.58 9.93
C GLU A 125 -11.36 10.72 8.67
N GLU A 126 -10.25 10.19 8.24
CA GLU A 126 -10.14 9.34 7.05
C GLU A 126 -9.38 8.06 7.35
N ILE A 127 -9.89 6.94 6.85
CA ILE A 127 -9.18 5.66 6.89
C ILE A 127 -8.19 5.62 5.72
N PHE A 128 -6.96 5.22 5.98
CA PHE A 128 -5.93 5.10 4.95
C PHE A 128 -5.12 3.80 5.11
N SER A 129 -4.58 3.30 4.01
CA SER A 129 -3.67 2.15 3.97
C SER A 129 -2.26 2.51 3.51
N ILE A 130 -2.11 3.61 2.78
CA ILE A 130 -0.81 4.12 2.31
C ILE A 130 -0.74 5.63 2.58
N HIS A 131 0.38 6.07 3.13
CA HIS A 131 0.73 7.48 3.24
C HIS A 131 1.84 7.82 2.27
N ILE A 132 1.58 8.79 1.38
CA ILE A 132 2.53 9.22 0.35
C ILE A 132 3.39 10.34 0.93
N LEU A 133 4.70 10.14 0.88
CA LEU A 133 5.68 11.16 1.27
C LEU A 133 6.34 11.74 0.03
N THR A 134 6.37 13.07 -0.06
CA THR A 134 7.15 13.74 -1.09
C THR A 134 8.64 13.66 -0.76
N SER A 135 9.45 13.20 -1.71
CA SER A 135 10.90 13.08 -1.55
C SER A 135 11.57 14.46 -1.56
N THR A 136 11.55 15.13 -0.41
CA THR A 136 12.16 16.45 -0.20
C THR A 136 13.45 16.40 0.61
N SER A 137 13.81 15.21 1.12
CA SER A 137 14.97 14.98 1.99
C SER A 137 15.49 13.56 1.82
N THR A 138 16.74 13.32 2.24
CA THR A 138 17.35 11.98 2.31
C THR A 138 16.93 11.20 3.57
N SER A 139 16.24 11.84 4.53
CA SER A 139 15.79 11.23 5.78
C SER A 139 14.28 10.98 5.77
N LEU A 140 13.89 9.70 5.91
CA LEU A 140 12.48 9.30 6.06
C LEU A 140 11.82 10.03 7.25
N GLY A 141 12.51 10.16 8.38
CA GLY A 141 12.00 10.87 9.56
C GLY A 141 11.73 12.35 9.30
N GLU A 142 12.54 13.00 8.45
CA GLU A 142 12.31 14.38 8.05
C GLU A 142 11.13 14.49 7.06
N MET A 143 11.03 13.60 6.08
CA MET A 143 9.88 13.56 5.17
C MET A 143 8.57 13.34 5.94
N MET A 144 8.56 12.43 6.94
CA MET A 144 7.41 12.24 7.83
C MET A 144 7.07 13.53 8.60
N ARG A 145 8.04 14.17 9.25
CA ARG A 145 7.80 15.44 9.95
C ARG A 145 7.29 16.55 9.03
N ASN A 146 7.79 16.59 7.79
CA ASN A 146 7.34 17.58 6.80
C ASN A 146 5.89 17.33 6.37
N SER A 147 5.47 16.07 6.21
CA SER A 147 4.10 15.72 5.84
C SER A 147 3.05 16.09 6.91
N LEU A 148 3.49 16.30 8.17
CA LEU A 148 2.62 16.69 9.29
C LEU A 148 2.56 18.21 9.52
N LYS A 149 3.33 18.99 8.75
CA LYS A 149 3.33 20.44 8.87
C LYS A 149 2.04 21.06 8.32
N TRP A 150 1.75 22.26 8.82
CA TRP A 150 0.71 23.08 8.24
C TRP A 150 1.06 23.48 6.81
N ASN A 151 0.09 23.34 5.91
CA ASN A 151 0.15 23.79 4.53
C ASN A 151 -0.86 24.88 4.32
N VAL A 152 -0.51 25.89 3.52
CA VAL A 152 -1.43 26.97 3.17
C VAL A 152 -2.34 26.49 2.03
N LEU A 153 -3.63 26.75 2.18
CA LEU A 153 -4.64 26.58 1.14
C LEU A 153 -5.11 27.98 0.72
N ASN A 154 -5.02 28.27 -0.57
CA ASN A 154 -5.60 29.48 -1.14
C ASN A 154 -7.02 29.17 -1.64
N ASP A 155 -7.92 30.15 -1.48
CA ASP A 155 -9.31 30.07 -1.94
C ASP A 155 -10.04 28.81 -1.49
N TYR A 156 -9.90 28.48 -0.18
CA TYR A 156 -10.57 27.36 0.45
C TYR A 156 -12.08 27.64 0.56
N GLU A 157 -12.91 26.73 0.05
CA GLU A 157 -14.37 26.79 0.19
C GLU A 157 -14.81 25.91 1.38
N ASP A 158 -15.54 26.50 2.32
CA ASP A 158 -16.10 25.79 3.46
C ASP A 158 -17.41 25.06 3.10
N ASP A 159 -17.99 24.34 4.07
CA ASP A 159 -19.21 23.55 3.85
C ASP A 159 -20.46 24.40 3.55
N ASP A 160 -20.43 25.70 3.83
CA ASP A 160 -21.50 26.66 3.53
C ASP A 160 -21.29 27.33 2.15
N GLY A 161 -20.27 26.93 1.40
CA GLY A 161 -19.91 27.46 0.09
C GLY A 161 -19.20 28.82 0.15
N LYS A 162 -18.74 29.24 1.32
CA LYS A 162 -18.00 30.49 1.48
C LYS A 162 -16.52 30.30 1.19
N VAL A 163 -15.97 31.13 0.32
CA VAL A 163 -14.56 31.11 -0.05
C VAL A 163 -13.74 31.94 0.94
N HIS A 164 -12.68 31.32 1.48
CA HIS A 164 -11.68 31.93 2.35
C HIS A 164 -10.37 32.04 1.59
N HIS A 165 -9.85 33.25 1.41
CA HIS A 165 -8.62 33.48 0.62
C HIS A 165 -7.39 32.76 1.21
N VAL A 166 -7.36 32.55 2.52
CA VAL A 166 -6.29 31.83 3.19
C VAL A 166 -6.89 30.90 4.25
N ALA A 167 -6.58 29.62 4.14
CA ALA A 167 -6.76 28.61 5.18
C ALA A 167 -5.47 27.85 5.40
N THR A 168 -5.35 27.11 6.48
CA THR A 168 -4.22 26.21 6.73
C THR A 168 -4.73 24.81 7.01
N THR A 169 -4.03 23.80 6.49
CA THR A 169 -4.39 22.40 6.71
C THR A 169 -3.18 21.57 7.11
N ARG A 170 -3.41 20.53 7.91
CA ARG A 170 -2.42 19.49 8.21
C ARG A 170 -3.07 18.13 8.36
N CYS A 171 -2.25 17.07 8.25
CA CYS A 171 -2.65 15.71 8.59
C CYS A 171 -1.99 15.30 9.92
N LEU A 172 -2.73 14.54 10.73
CA LEU A 172 -2.27 13.89 11.97
C LEU A 172 -2.59 12.40 11.88
N PHE A 173 -1.77 11.54 12.54
CA PHE A 173 -1.93 10.09 12.61
C PHE A 173 -2.10 9.65 14.05
#